data_8d1abb6df02f2827efa0796c1332563e
#
_entry.id   8d1abb6df02f2827efa0796c1332563e
#
_cell.length_a   1.000
_cell.length_b   1.000
_cell.length_c   1.000
_cell.angle_alpha   90.00
_cell.angle_beta   90.00
_cell.angle_gamma   90.00
#
_symmetry.space_group_name_H-M   'P 1'
#
loop_
_entity.id
_entity.type
_entity.pdbx_description
1 polymer ?
#
loop_
_entity_poly.entity_id
_entity_poly.type
_entity_poly.pdbx_seq_one_letter_code
_entity_poly.pdbx_strand_id
1 'polypeptide(L)'
;MAEQGLTYIHPFDDPDVIAGQGTIGMEILRQLPEQLDAIFIAVGGGGLCAGIAAYVKQLRPEIKIIAVESDDAACLDAAIKADRRVRLKQVGIFADGTAVAQIGKETFRLLKELVDEVITVSTDEICAAIKDVYNEIGRAHV
;
A
#
# COMPACT_ATOMS: atom_id res chain seq x y z
N MET A 1 16.83 20.52 -10.92
CA MET A 1 16.26 19.58 -11.91
C MET A 1 16.06 20.26 -13.26
N ALA A 2 15.39 21.42 -13.35
CA ALA A 2 15.20 22.11 -14.62
C ALA A 2 16.52 22.49 -15.34
N GLU A 3 17.55 22.86 -14.62
CA GLU A 3 18.87 23.21 -15.17
C GLU A 3 19.64 22.03 -15.80
N GLN A 4 19.27 20.79 -15.48
CA GLN A 4 19.92 19.59 -15.99
C GLN A 4 19.08 18.81 -17.00
N GLY A 5 17.91 19.34 -17.39
CA GLY A 5 16.99 18.67 -18.33
C GLY A 5 16.40 17.35 -17.79
N LEU A 6 16.43 17.14 -16.47
CA LEU A 6 15.91 15.92 -15.84
C LEU A 6 14.40 16.02 -15.64
N THR A 7 13.70 14.94 -15.96
CA THR A 7 12.27 14.77 -15.66
C THR A 7 12.10 14.22 -14.25
N TYR A 8 11.30 14.89 -13.42
CA TYR A 8 10.91 14.38 -12.12
C TYR A 8 9.75 13.39 -12.27
N ILE A 9 9.96 12.16 -11.79
CA ILE A 9 8.90 11.14 -11.69
C ILE A 9 8.57 10.98 -10.21
N HIS A 10 7.30 11.19 -9.87
CA HIS A 10 6.88 11.07 -8.48
C HIS A 10 6.88 9.60 -8.04
N PRO A 11 7.49 9.22 -6.90
CA PRO A 11 7.73 7.83 -6.54
C PRO A 11 6.45 7.00 -6.30
N PHE A 12 5.30 7.61 -6.05
CA PHE A 12 4.05 6.91 -5.80
C PHE A 12 2.79 7.63 -6.33
N ASP A 13 2.86 8.92 -6.67
CA ASP A 13 1.69 9.73 -7.06
C ASP A 13 1.75 10.13 -8.55
N ASP A 14 2.29 9.23 -9.35
CA ASP A 14 2.37 9.34 -10.81
C ASP A 14 1.53 8.23 -11.43
N PRO A 15 0.64 8.51 -12.40
CA PRO A 15 -0.22 7.50 -13.02
C PRO A 15 0.53 6.34 -13.65
N ASP A 16 1.68 6.57 -14.27
CA ASP A 16 2.47 5.52 -14.90
C ASP A 16 3.14 4.64 -13.86
N VAL A 17 3.61 5.24 -12.74
CA VAL A 17 4.14 4.49 -11.60
C VAL A 17 3.05 3.64 -10.97
N ILE A 18 1.86 4.18 -10.75
CA ILE A 18 0.70 3.44 -10.21
C ILE A 18 0.33 2.28 -11.15
N ALA A 19 0.27 2.51 -12.45
CA ALA A 19 -0.01 1.47 -13.44
C ALA A 19 1.06 0.37 -13.43
N GLY A 20 2.34 0.74 -13.31
CA GLY A 20 3.45 -0.20 -13.13
C GLY A 20 3.28 -1.09 -11.89
N GLN A 21 2.84 -0.54 -10.77
CA GLN A 21 2.55 -1.33 -9.56
C GLN A 21 1.36 -2.29 -9.75
N GLY A 22 0.44 -2.00 -10.65
CA GLY A 22 -0.68 -2.87 -11.02
C GLY A 22 -0.24 -4.22 -11.59
N THR A 23 0.97 -4.34 -12.13
CA THR A 23 1.53 -5.61 -12.62
C THR A 23 1.64 -6.65 -11.51
N ILE A 24 1.84 -6.24 -10.26
CA ILE A 24 1.85 -7.13 -9.10
C ILE A 24 0.47 -7.75 -8.90
N GLY A 25 -0.61 -6.97 -9.03
CA GLY A 25 -1.98 -7.51 -9.00
C GLY A 25 -2.23 -8.52 -10.10
N MET A 26 -1.71 -8.27 -11.31
CA MET A 26 -1.78 -9.23 -12.42
C MET A 26 -1.06 -10.55 -12.06
N GLU A 27 0.13 -10.47 -11.49
CA GLU A 27 0.89 -11.67 -11.10
C GLU A 27 0.21 -12.45 -9.99
N ILE A 28 -0.34 -11.78 -8.96
CA ILE A 28 -1.11 -12.42 -7.89
C ILE A 28 -2.26 -13.23 -8.48
N LEU A 29 -3.08 -12.63 -9.34
CA LEU A 29 -4.23 -13.33 -9.94
C LEU A 29 -3.81 -14.49 -10.88
N ARG A 30 -2.64 -14.44 -11.47
CA ARG A 30 -2.09 -15.53 -12.29
C ARG A 30 -1.54 -16.67 -11.44
N GLN A 31 -0.86 -16.37 -10.35
CA GLN A 31 -0.25 -17.36 -9.47
C GLN A 31 -1.26 -18.03 -8.54
N LEU A 32 -2.33 -17.30 -8.19
CA LEU A 32 -3.42 -17.77 -7.33
C LEU A 32 -4.76 -17.71 -8.09
N PRO A 33 -4.96 -18.59 -9.08
CA PRO A 33 -6.18 -18.58 -9.91
C PRO A 33 -7.42 -19.06 -9.16
N GLU A 34 -7.24 -19.73 -8.02
CA GLU A 34 -8.31 -20.23 -7.17
C GLU A 34 -8.97 -19.10 -6.37
N GLN A 35 -9.88 -19.43 -5.47
CA GLN A 35 -10.59 -18.44 -4.67
C GLN A 35 -9.63 -17.70 -3.76
N LEU A 36 -9.57 -16.39 -3.93
CA LEU A 36 -8.82 -15.45 -3.11
C LEU A 36 -9.82 -14.49 -2.45
N ASP A 37 -9.88 -14.48 -1.12
CA ASP A 37 -10.87 -13.69 -0.38
C ASP A 37 -10.40 -12.25 -0.17
N ALA A 38 -9.12 -12.05 0.11
CA ALA A 38 -8.56 -10.73 0.41
C ALA A 38 -7.07 -10.63 0.05
N ILE A 39 -6.63 -9.40 -0.23
CA ILE A 39 -5.23 -9.04 -0.40
C ILE A 39 -4.91 -7.93 0.61
N PHE A 40 -3.93 -8.19 1.49
CA PHE A 40 -3.42 -7.21 2.45
C PHE A 40 -2.22 -6.50 1.85
N ILE A 41 -2.23 -5.18 1.83
CA ILE A 41 -1.22 -4.38 1.13
C ILE A 41 -0.71 -3.28 2.06
N ALA A 42 0.60 -3.24 2.29
CA ALA A 42 1.22 -2.17 3.04
C ALA A 42 1.10 -0.83 2.31
N VAL A 43 0.76 0.23 3.05
CA VAL A 43 0.53 1.56 2.50
C VAL A 43 1.43 2.61 3.16
N GLY A 44 2.19 3.31 2.32
CA GLY A 44 2.84 4.57 2.66
C GLY A 44 2.24 5.68 1.78
N GLY A 45 2.84 6.01 0.64
CA GLY A 45 2.28 6.97 -0.33
C GLY A 45 1.09 6.47 -1.15
N GLY A 46 0.79 5.17 -1.10
CA GLY A 46 -0.38 4.54 -1.69
C GLY A 46 -0.20 4.00 -3.12
N GLY A 47 0.97 4.19 -3.76
CA GLY A 47 1.17 3.79 -5.15
C GLY A 47 0.99 2.30 -5.41
N LEU A 48 1.60 1.46 -4.59
CA LEU A 48 1.48 0.00 -4.65
C LEU A 48 0.02 -0.45 -4.49
N CYS A 49 -0.61 -0.01 -3.42
CA CYS A 49 -1.99 -0.37 -3.11
C CYS A 49 -2.96 0.12 -4.19
N ALA A 50 -2.80 1.34 -4.68
CA ALA A 50 -3.63 1.90 -5.74
C ALA A 50 -3.50 1.12 -7.06
N GLY A 51 -2.28 0.74 -7.45
CA GLY A 51 -2.04 -0.05 -8.65
C GLY A 51 -2.65 -1.45 -8.57
N ILE A 52 -2.41 -2.18 -7.48
CA ILE A 52 -2.98 -3.51 -7.25
C ILE A 52 -4.52 -3.43 -7.19
N ALA A 53 -5.06 -2.49 -6.40
CA ALA A 53 -6.49 -2.32 -6.25
C ALA A 53 -7.18 -2.02 -7.59
N ALA A 54 -6.63 -1.10 -8.39
CA ALA A 54 -7.18 -0.76 -9.69
C ALA A 54 -7.24 -1.98 -10.63
N TYR A 55 -6.19 -2.78 -10.66
CA TYR A 55 -6.16 -3.98 -11.50
C TYR A 55 -7.09 -5.07 -10.98
N VAL A 56 -7.00 -5.40 -9.70
CA VAL A 56 -7.77 -6.50 -9.08
C VAL A 56 -9.27 -6.21 -9.10
N LYS A 57 -9.69 -5.02 -8.66
CA LYS A 57 -11.12 -4.65 -8.62
C LYS A 57 -11.78 -4.58 -9.99
N GLN A 58 -11.01 -4.34 -11.05
CA GLN A 58 -11.52 -4.36 -12.41
C GLN A 58 -11.85 -5.78 -12.90
N LEU A 59 -11.09 -6.79 -12.46
CA LEU A 59 -11.22 -8.17 -12.93
C LEU A 59 -11.94 -9.09 -11.94
N ARG A 60 -11.72 -8.87 -10.66
CA ARG A 60 -12.20 -9.67 -9.54
C ARG A 60 -12.69 -8.75 -8.40
N PRO A 61 -13.81 -8.03 -8.59
CA PRO A 61 -14.32 -7.04 -7.63
C PRO A 61 -14.70 -7.65 -6.27
N GLU A 62 -14.92 -8.96 -6.21
CA GLU A 62 -15.24 -9.68 -4.98
C GLU A 62 -14.04 -9.82 -4.03
N ILE A 63 -12.81 -9.76 -4.53
CA ILE A 63 -11.61 -9.84 -3.70
C ILE A 63 -11.46 -8.55 -2.89
N LYS A 64 -11.39 -8.68 -1.56
CA LYS A 64 -11.21 -7.54 -0.69
C LYS A 64 -9.79 -7.00 -0.76
N ILE A 65 -9.66 -5.68 -0.86
CA ILE A 65 -8.38 -4.97 -0.75
C ILE A 65 -8.32 -4.34 0.64
N ILE A 66 -7.38 -4.81 1.44
CA ILE A 66 -7.18 -4.35 2.81
C ILE A 66 -5.86 -3.59 2.88
N ALA A 67 -5.96 -2.29 3.07
CA ALA A 67 -4.80 -1.42 3.25
C ALA A 67 -4.27 -1.54 4.67
N VAL A 68 -2.95 -1.72 4.82
CA VAL A 68 -2.29 -1.86 6.13
C VAL A 68 -1.33 -0.71 6.33
N GLU A 69 -1.50 0.06 7.40
CA GLU A 69 -0.62 1.17 7.76
C GLU A 69 -0.03 0.95 9.16
N SER A 70 1.18 1.49 9.39
CA SER A 70 1.67 1.64 10.76
C SER A 70 0.84 2.71 11.49
N ASP A 71 0.49 2.48 12.74
CA ASP A 71 -0.33 3.39 13.55
C ASP A 71 0.30 4.78 13.71
N ASP A 72 1.62 4.85 13.70
CA ASP A 72 2.41 6.09 13.75
C ASP A 72 2.65 6.77 12.38
N ALA A 73 2.13 6.19 11.28
CA ALA A 73 2.24 6.70 9.91
C ALA A 73 0.95 6.53 9.09
N ALA A 74 -0.22 6.42 9.74
CA ALA A 74 -1.52 6.12 9.14
C ALA A 74 -2.12 7.31 8.38
N CYS A 75 -1.51 7.70 7.27
CA CYS A 75 -1.92 8.87 6.50
C CYS A 75 -3.14 8.61 5.58
N LEU A 76 -3.35 7.38 5.13
CA LEU A 76 -4.54 6.98 4.37
C LEU A 76 -5.76 6.90 5.27
N ASP A 77 -5.65 6.24 6.43
CA ASP A 77 -6.72 6.16 7.43
C ASP A 77 -7.20 7.56 7.85
N ALA A 78 -6.25 8.45 8.18
CA ALA A 78 -6.56 9.83 8.50
C ALA A 78 -7.25 10.58 7.35
N ALA A 79 -6.84 10.31 6.10
CA ALA A 79 -7.42 10.94 4.93
C ALA A 79 -8.84 10.43 4.62
N ILE A 80 -9.08 9.12 4.77
CA ILE A 80 -10.42 8.52 4.60
C ILE A 80 -11.38 9.05 5.65
N LYS A 81 -11.00 9.06 6.93
CA LYS A 81 -11.81 9.59 8.03
C LYS A 81 -12.16 11.06 7.85
N ALA A 82 -11.23 11.85 7.30
CA ALA A 82 -11.43 13.27 7.06
C ALA A 82 -12.11 13.60 5.72
N ASP A 83 -12.33 12.61 4.88
CA ASP A 83 -12.77 12.74 3.48
C ASP A 83 -11.92 13.71 2.62
N ARG A 84 -10.66 13.87 2.98
CA ARG A 84 -9.67 14.71 2.29
C ARG A 84 -8.27 14.32 2.66
N ARG A 85 -7.31 14.65 1.82
CA ARG A 85 -5.90 14.45 2.15
C ARG A 85 -5.52 15.22 3.41
N VAL A 86 -4.96 14.50 4.37
CA VAL A 86 -4.45 15.04 5.64
C VAL A 86 -2.95 14.88 5.69
N ARG A 87 -2.23 15.88 6.21
CA ARG A 87 -0.81 15.78 6.50
C ARG A 87 -0.64 15.50 7.98
N LEU A 88 -0.03 14.38 8.30
CA LEU A 88 0.34 14.02 9.68
C LEU A 88 1.39 15.01 10.21
N LYS A 89 1.27 15.36 11.48
CA LYS A 89 2.23 16.27 12.15
C LYS A 89 3.56 15.59 12.45
N GLN A 90 3.49 14.31 12.77
CA GLN A 90 4.63 13.43 13.05
C GLN A 90 4.42 12.12 12.35
N VAL A 91 5.48 11.44 12.01
CA VAL A 91 5.50 10.14 11.35
C VAL A 91 6.56 9.30 12.05
N GLY A 92 6.20 8.08 12.45
CA GLY A 92 7.15 7.11 12.94
C GLY A 92 8.13 6.69 11.87
N ILE A 93 9.30 6.25 12.27
CA ILE A 93 10.39 5.90 11.37
C ILE A 93 10.78 4.41 11.43
N PHE A 94 10.10 3.61 12.26
CA PHE A 94 10.42 2.20 12.37
C PHE A 94 10.15 1.45 11.06
N ALA A 95 8.96 1.61 10.49
CA ALA A 95 8.61 1.09 9.18
C ALA A 95 8.93 2.15 8.09
N ASP A 96 10.21 2.46 7.89
CA ASP A 96 10.71 3.58 7.08
C ASP A 96 10.20 3.56 5.63
N GLY A 97 10.04 2.37 5.04
CA GLY A 97 9.50 2.21 3.68
C GLY A 97 8.05 2.68 3.52
N THR A 98 7.29 2.77 4.60
CA THR A 98 5.90 3.26 4.63
C THR A 98 5.73 4.58 5.38
N ALA A 99 6.81 5.18 5.89
CA ALA A 99 6.81 6.39 6.70
C ALA A 99 6.52 7.65 5.87
N VAL A 100 5.28 7.83 5.43
CA VAL A 100 4.83 8.93 4.58
C VAL A 100 3.86 9.83 5.34
N ALA A 101 4.16 11.14 5.40
CA ALA A 101 3.34 12.10 6.14
C ALA A 101 2.01 12.44 5.48
N GLN A 102 1.85 12.18 4.20
CA GLN A 102 0.62 12.51 3.46
C GLN A 102 0.47 11.60 2.25
N ILE A 103 -0.70 11.01 2.10
CA ILE A 103 -1.08 10.22 0.93
C ILE A 103 -1.01 11.06 -0.37
N GLY A 104 -0.69 10.46 -1.50
CA GLY A 104 -0.69 11.11 -2.80
C GLY A 104 -2.07 11.64 -3.19
N LYS A 105 -2.15 12.48 -4.22
CA LYS A 105 -3.42 13.02 -4.72
C LYS A 105 -4.16 11.97 -5.54
N GLU A 106 -3.48 11.39 -6.50
CA GLU A 106 -4.04 10.38 -7.38
C GLU A 106 -4.25 9.05 -6.64
N THR A 107 -3.27 8.66 -5.80
CA THR A 107 -3.41 7.47 -4.97
C THR A 107 -4.60 7.57 -4.01
N PHE A 108 -4.84 8.73 -3.38
CA PHE A 108 -6.01 8.93 -2.52
C PHE A 108 -7.33 8.83 -3.30
N ARG A 109 -7.39 9.43 -4.49
CA ARG A 109 -8.57 9.33 -5.36
C ARG A 109 -8.96 7.88 -5.65
N LEU A 110 -7.97 7.05 -5.98
CA LEU A 110 -8.19 5.63 -6.27
C LEU A 110 -8.51 4.83 -5.00
N LEU A 111 -7.73 5.00 -3.94
CA LEU A 111 -7.87 4.18 -2.73
C LEU A 111 -9.17 4.46 -1.97
N LYS A 112 -9.67 5.69 -2.00
CA LYS A 112 -10.97 6.04 -1.42
C LYS A 112 -12.13 5.23 -2.01
N GLU A 113 -12.03 4.83 -3.28
CA GLU A 113 -13.07 4.08 -3.99
C GLU A 113 -12.85 2.57 -3.99
N LEU A 114 -11.58 2.14 -3.96
CA LEU A 114 -11.21 0.75 -4.26
C LEU A 114 -10.80 -0.07 -3.04
N VAL A 115 -10.46 0.57 -1.92
CA VAL A 115 -10.09 -0.12 -0.69
C VAL A 115 -11.34 -0.44 0.11
N ASP A 116 -11.47 -1.71 0.51
CA ASP A 116 -12.61 -2.17 1.32
C ASP A 116 -12.42 -1.86 2.81
N GLU A 117 -11.18 -1.89 3.27
CA GLU A 117 -10.86 -1.68 4.69
C GLU A 117 -9.45 -1.10 4.84
N VAL A 118 -9.26 -0.26 5.84
CA VAL A 118 -7.95 0.19 6.30
C VAL A 118 -7.75 -0.28 7.73
N ILE A 119 -6.67 -0.99 7.96
CA ILE A 119 -6.25 -1.43 9.30
C ILE A 119 -4.93 -0.77 9.66
N THR A 120 -4.75 -0.49 10.94
CA THR A 120 -3.49 0.00 11.48
C THR A 120 -2.86 -1.05 12.37
N VAL A 121 -1.53 -1.16 12.32
CA VAL A 121 -0.73 -2.08 13.12
C VAL A 121 0.33 -1.31 13.89
N SER A 122 0.57 -1.73 15.12
CA SER A 122 1.61 -1.16 15.98
C SER A 122 3.01 -1.68 15.61
N THR A 123 4.03 -0.97 16.05
CA THR A 123 5.43 -1.43 15.91
C THR A 123 5.64 -2.81 16.53
N ASP A 124 5.01 -3.11 17.66
CA ASP A 124 5.15 -4.41 18.32
C ASP A 124 4.53 -5.54 17.48
N GLU A 125 3.39 -5.30 16.85
CA GLU A 125 2.76 -6.26 15.93
C GLU A 125 3.62 -6.47 14.68
N ILE A 126 4.22 -5.42 14.13
CA ILE A 126 5.17 -5.52 13.01
C ILE A 126 6.38 -6.37 13.42
N CYS A 127 6.96 -6.14 14.60
CA CYS A 127 8.08 -6.93 15.12
C CYS A 127 7.70 -8.39 15.32
N ALA A 128 6.51 -8.66 15.85
CA ALA A 128 6.01 -10.02 16.02
C ALA A 128 5.86 -10.73 14.66
N ALA A 129 5.25 -10.06 13.68
CA ALA A 129 5.09 -10.60 12.33
C ALA A 129 6.44 -10.88 11.64
N ILE A 130 7.43 -10.00 11.78
CA ILE A 130 8.78 -10.23 11.25
C ILE A 130 9.38 -11.49 11.85
N LYS A 131 9.25 -11.68 13.16
CA LYS A 131 9.75 -12.88 13.84
C LYS A 131 9.04 -14.14 13.36
N ASP A 132 7.72 -14.09 13.20
CA ASP A 132 6.93 -15.24 12.75
C ASP A 132 7.31 -15.64 11.32
N VAL A 133 7.38 -14.66 10.40
CA VAL A 133 7.82 -14.90 9.02
C VAL A 133 9.25 -15.47 8.99
N TYR A 134 10.17 -14.93 9.78
CA TYR A 134 11.53 -15.46 9.88
C TYR A 134 11.56 -16.91 10.35
N ASN A 135 10.77 -17.26 11.38
CA ASN A 135 10.70 -18.62 11.91
C ASN A 135 10.10 -19.61 10.91
N GLU A 136 9.07 -19.21 10.17
CA GLU A 136 8.42 -20.06 9.17
C GLU A 136 9.30 -20.25 7.92
N ILE A 137 9.85 -19.17 7.36
CA ILE A 137 10.73 -19.23 6.18
C ILE A 137 12.07 -19.90 6.52
N GLY A 138 12.65 -19.63 7.69
CA GLY A 138 13.89 -20.24 8.15
C GLY A 138 13.79 -21.77 8.30
N ARG A 139 12.61 -22.30 8.58
CA ARG A 139 12.36 -23.75 8.64
C ARG A 139 12.17 -24.40 7.27
N ALA A 140 11.78 -23.64 6.27
CA ALA A 140 11.57 -24.17 4.92
C ALA A 140 12.86 -24.45 4.15
N HIS A 141 14.00 -24.00 4.66
CA HIS A 141 15.32 -24.14 4.02
C HIS A 141 16.31 -25.06 4.79
N VAL A 142 15.82 -25.83 5.77
CA VAL A 142 16.65 -26.79 6.54
C VAL A 142 16.35 -28.23 6.14
#